data_d84ea9748526365271c94367b38e865a
#
_entry.id   d84ea9748526365271c94367b38e865a
#
_cell.length_a   1.000
_cell.length_b   1.000
_cell.length_c   1.000
_cell.angle_alpha   90.00
_cell.angle_beta   90.00
_cell.angle_gamma   90.00
#
_symmetry.space_group_name_H-M   'P 1'
#
loop_
_entity.id
_entity.type
_entity.pdbx_description
1 polymer ?
#
loop_
_entity_poly.entity_id
_entity_poly.type
_entity_poly.pdbx_seq_one_letter_code
_entity_poly.pdbx_strand_id
1 'polypeptide(L)'
;MYEDILKATMSGGLSKKIEQANDIAANRLIQAEPVWEDVRPAGDVLEGMEDYTVTHSGPPIDYEDMVRLHQRGMVSACLFEGWAKTEEDALRLIHSGKLKIISALDTNTSGSGTGIITKSVAMLVVRDRNSGKIAATFPAEGVVHQGGFCGWGLYSKGIAENLRVIREELMPPIVAALKKMGGVHLKPILAQSMQMGDENHTRQTASDLFLEHELVPQLMQLDLPKEQLIASMKYLVDTPRFFHNLGQGASRAAMLANVGQAYSTMVTAACGNGVTFGIKIAGMGDEWFTAPSPMIIGKYNDPNASVEDQIPWCGDSSVVECAGMGGLAGAASPIVCKLRNMNLTEAIAQTREMEKICITTNPNYVIPNLDFDCLPVGIDARKALETGITPILHGGIFNKDGGLLGAGAARIPMECFEKAMTAFVAKYAE
;
A
#
# COMPACT_ATOMS: atom_id res chain seq x y z
N MET A 1 13.61 -16.38 -25.83
CA MET A 1 12.41 -15.77 -25.17
C MET A 1 12.74 -14.43 -24.53
N TYR A 2 13.68 -14.34 -23.59
CA TYR A 2 14.07 -13.08 -22.93
C TYR A 2 14.64 -12.04 -23.90
N GLU A 3 15.61 -12.44 -24.73
CA GLU A 3 16.19 -11.59 -25.78
C GLU A 3 15.17 -11.12 -26.81
N ASP A 4 14.20 -11.96 -27.15
CA ASP A 4 13.14 -11.61 -28.09
C ASP A 4 12.20 -10.56 -27.53
N ILE A 5 11.86 -10.65 -26.22
CA ILE A 5 11.07 -9.64 -25.51
C ILE A 5 11.79 -8.30 -25.52
N LEU A 6 13.06 -8.28 -25.15
CA LEU A 6 13.86 -7.06 -25.13
C LEU A 6 14.00 -6.47 -26.55
N LYS A 7 14.26 -7.30 -27.55
CA LYS A 7 14.32 -6.86 -28.94
C LYS A 7 13.02 -6.23 -29.42
N ALA A 8 11.88 -6.83 -29.08
CA ALA A 8 10.55 -6.33 -29.45
C ALA A 8 10.21 -5.00 -28.76
N THR A 9 10.60 -4.83 -27.49
CA THR A 9 10.19 -3.69 -26.66
C THR A 9 11.19 -2.55 -26.62
N MET A 10 12.46 -2.78 -26.99
CA MET A 10 13.55 -1.79 -26.95
C MET A 10 13.88 -1.17 -28.31
N SER A 11 13.26 -1.64 -29.40
CA SER A 11 13.50 -1.14 -30.75
C SER A 11 12.23 -1.08 -31.59
N GLY A 12 12.25 -0.26 -32.65
CA GLY A 12 11.17 -0.19 -33.62
C GLY A 12 9.94 0.59 -33.20
N GLY A 13 8.81 0.29 -33.83
CA GLY A 13 7.54 1.01 -33.63
C GLY A 13 6.92 0.80 -32.25
N LEU A 14 7.02 -0.41 -31.69
CA LEU A 14 6.49 -0.74 -30.38
C LEU A 14 7.25 0.03 -29.28
N SER A 15 8.60 0.13 -29.36
CA SER A 15 9.39 0.91 -28.40
C SER A 15 8.91 2.36 -28.30
N LYS A 16 8.66 3.02 -29.44
CA LYS A 16 8.16 4.39 -29.48
C LYS A 16 6.76 4.53 -28.83
N LYS A 17 5.87 3.56 -29.08
CA LYS A 17 4.54 3.54 -28.46
C LYS A 17 4.65 3.38 -26.94
N ILE A 18 5.55 2.51 -26.46
CA ILE A 18 5.82 2.28 -25.05
C ILE A 18 6.34 3.58 -24.40
N GLU A 19 7.35 4.22 -24.99
CA GLU A 19 7.94 5.46 -24.48
C GLU A 19 6.88 6.55 -24.31
N GLN A 20 6.08 6.81 -25.36
CA GLN A 20 4.99 7.78 -25.30
C GLN A 20 3.93 7.44 -24.24
N ALA A 21 3.55 6.17 -24.12
CA ALA A 21 2.57 5.73 -23.13
C ALA A 21 3.12 5.81 -21.69
N ASN A 22 4.39 5.50 -21.49
CA ASN A 22 5.09 5.62 -20.22
C ASN A 22 5.23 7.08 -19.80
N ASP A 23 5.55 8.00 -20.73
CA ASP A 23 5.60 9.43 -20.46
C ASP A 23 4.22 9.97 -20.02
N ILE A 24 3.15 9.54 -20.68
CA ILE A 24 1.78 9.90 -20.28
C ILE A 24 1.47 9.39 -18.86
N ALA A 25 1.80 8.12 -18.57
CA ALA A 25 1.54 7.52 -17.27
C ALA A 25 2.36 8.17 -16.16
N ALA A 26 3.65 8.42 -16.39
CA ALA A 26 4.53 9.10 -15.44
C ALA A 26 4.08 10.56 -15.19
N ASN A 27 3.66 11.30 -16.22
CA ASN A 27 3.13 12.65 -16.05
C ASN A 27 1.84 12.67 -15.22
N ARG A 28 0.93 11.71 -15.39
CA ARG A 28 -0.27 11.58 -14.53
C ARG A 28 0.12 11.34 -13.08
N LEU A 29 1.11 10.47 -12.83
CA LEU A 29 1.63 10.22 -11.49
C LEU A 29 2.22 11.49 -10.84
N ILE A 30 3.02 12.25 -11.60
CA ILE A 30 3.62 13.53 -11.14
C ILE A 30 2.54 14.55 -10.82
N GLN A 31 1.50 14.62 -11.64
CA GLN A 31 0.40 15.58 -11.51
C GLN A 31 -0.66 15.16 -10.49
N ALA A 32 -0.63 13.94 -9.96
CA ALA A 32 -1.61 13.48 -8.98
C ALA A 32 -1.71 14.46 -7.79
N GLU A 33 -2.95 14.75 -7.38
CA GLU A 33 -3.28 15.64 -6.25
C GLU A 33 -4.20 14.90 -5.28
N PRO A 34 -3.65 13.94 -4.49
CA PRO A 34 -4.42 13.16 -3.55
C PRO A 34 -4.86 14.01 -2.36
N VAL A 35 -6.16 13.97 -2.06
CA VAL A 35 -6.80 14.68 -0.95
C VAL A 35 -7.58 13.69 -0.11
N TRP A 36 -7.33 13.63 1.20
CA TRP A 36 -8.17 12.92 2.15
C TRP A 36 -9.43 13.75 2.42
N GLU A 37 -10.57 13.28 1.96
CA GLU A 37 -11.79 14.09 1.96
C GLU A 37 -12.92 13.59 2.86
N ASP A 38 -12.91 12.30 3.23
CA ASP A 38 -14.02 11.71 4.01
C ASP A 38 -13.59 10.42 4.73
N VAL A 39 -14.48 9.91 5.58
CA VAL A 39 -14.44 8.55 6.13
C VAL A 39 -15.81 7.91 5.94
N ARG A 40 -15.87 6.74 5.31
CA ARG A 40 -17.11 6.06 4.97
C ARG A 40 -16.98 4.55 5.15
N PRO A 41 -18.09 3.81 5.37
CA PRO A 41 -18.07 2.35 5.36
C PRO A 41 -17.52 1.79 4.04
N ALA A 42 -16.80 0.67 4.11
CA ALA A 42 -16.24 0.02 2.93
C ALA A 42 -17.34 -0.35 1.90
N GLY A 43 -18.51 -0.78 2.35
CA GLY A 43 -19.66 -1.07 1.48
C GLY A 43 -20.15 0.11 0.63
N ASP A 44 -19.82 1.36 1.04
CA ASP A 44 -20.22 2.56 0.32
C ASP A 44 -19.19 3.06 -0.68
N VAL A 45 -17.92 2.60 -0.55
CA VAL A 45 -16.80 3.19 -1.30
C VAL A 45 -15.90 2.19 -2.03
N LEU A 46 -15.94 0.90 -1.66
CA LEU A 46 -15.16 -0.12 -2.35
C LEU A 46 -15.98 -0.84 -3.43
N GLU A 47 -15.40 -0.93 -4.60
CA GLU A 47 -16.00 -1.63 -5.73
C GLU A 47 -16.20 -3.12 -5.40
N GLY A 48 -17.40 -3.64 -5.59
CA GLY A 48 -17.72 -5.06 -5.37
C GLY A 48 -17.81 -5.50 -3.91
N MET A 49 -17.80 -4.56 -2.96
CA MET A 49 -17.95 -4.85 -1.53
C MET A 49 -19.43 -5.01 -1.17
N GLU A 50 -19.86 -6.25 -1.04
CA GLU A 50 -21.23 -6.66 -0.74
C GLU A 50 -21.29 -7.47 0.56
N ASP A 51 -22.50 -7.95 0.91
CA ASP A 51 -22.65 -8.94 1.98
C ASP A 51 -21.86 -10.21 1.66
N TYR A 52 -21.23 -10.78 2.67
CA TYR A 52 -20.38 -11.96 2.55
C TYR A 52 -19.14 -11.76 1.64
N THR A 53 -18.70 -10.52 1.44
CA THR A 53 -17.44 -10.21 0.75
C THR A 53 -16.37 -9.82 1.75
N VAL A 54 -15.18 -10.42 1.62
CA VAL A 54 -13.99 -10.12 2.43
C VAL A 54 -12.81 -9.92 1.50
N THR A 55 -12.02 -8.87 1.74
CA THR A 55 -10.75 -8.70 1.04
C THR A 55 -9.60 -9.39 1.78
N HIS A 56 -8.51 -9.62 1.07
CA HIS A 56 -7.18 -9.94 1.60
C HIS A 56 -6.10 -9.19 0.83
N SER A 57 -4.92 -9.05 1.41
CA SER A 57 -3.76 -8.50 0.70
C SER A 57 -3.14 -9.51 -0.26
N GLY A 58 -2.49 -8.98 -1.30
CA GLY A 58 -1.80 -9.77 -2.31
C GLY A 58 -2.67 -10.25 -3.46
N PRO A 59 -2.08 -10.98 -4.42
CA PRO A 59 -2.80 -11.57 -5.54
C PRO A 59 -3.87 -12.56 -5.08
N PRO A 60 -4.91 -12.83 -5.91
CA PRO A 60 -5.94 -13.83 -5.59
C PRO A 60 -5.34 -15.17 -5.19
N ILE A 61 -5.93 -15.78 -4.16
CA ILE A 61 -5.51 -17.07 -3.60
C ILE A 61 -6.72 -17.77 -2.98
N ASP A 62 -6.80 -19.08 -3.12
CA ASP A 62 -7.84 -19.89 -2.49
C ASP A 62 -7.61 -20.01 -0.98
N TYR A 63 -8.69 -20.12 -0.20
CA TYR A 63 -8.64 -20.14 1.27
C TYR A 63 -7.68 -21.22 1.82
N GLU A 64 -7.66 -22.38 1.22
CA GLU A 64 -6.85 -23.54 1.62
C GLU A 64 -5.34 -23.28 1.46
N ASP A 65 -4.96 -22.44 0.49
CA ASP A 65 -3.57 -22.10 0.18
C ASP A 65 -3.07 -20.87 0.93
N MET A 66 -3.95 -20.16 1.64
CA MET A 66 -3.59 -18.95 2.40
C MET A 66 -2.67 -19.26 3.57
N VAL A 67 -1.76 -18.32 3.88
CA VAL A 67 -1.06 -18.32 5.16
C VAL A 67 -2.05 -18.24 6.33
N ARG A 68 -1.69 -18.83 7.47
CA ARG A 68 -2.54 -18.91 8.68
C ARG A 68 -3.12 -17.55 9.10
N LEU A 69 -2.38 -16.46 8.90
CA LEU A 69 -2.85 -15.11 9.20
C LEU A 69 -4.08 -14.73 8.39
N HIS A 70 -4.08 -15.01 7.09
CA HIS A 70 -5.23 -14.74 6.21
C HIS A 70 -6.39 -15.68 6.53
N GLN A 71 -6.13 -16.98 6.71
CA GLN A 71 -7.19 -17.95 7.07
C GLN A 71 -7.91 -17.52 8.35
N ARG A 72 -7.15 -17.13 9.39
CA ARG A 72 -7.72 -16.57 10.62
C ARG A 72 -8.51 -15.29 10.34
N GLY A 73 -8.01 -14.41 9.47
CA GLY A 73 -8.69 -13.19 9.07
C GLY A 73 -10.05 -13.44 8.43
N MET A 74 -10.20 -14.48 7.60
CA MET A 74 -11.49 -14.85 7.01
C MET A 74 -12.49 -15.31 8.08
N VAL A 75 -12.04 -16.10 9.05
CA VAL A 75 -12.86 -16.50 10.21
C VAL A 75 -13.25 -15.26 11.03
N SER A 76 -12.29 -14.39 11.32
CA SER A 76 -12.51 -13.14 12.06
C SER A 76 -13.52 -12.23 11.37
N ALA A 77 -13.49 -12.14 10.04
CA ALA A 77 -14.44 -11.36 9.25
C ALA A 77 -15.89 -11.88 9.42
N CYS A 78 -16.07 -13.18 9.39
CA CYS A 78 -17.39 -13.81 9.61
C CYS A 78 -17.94 -13.51 11.00
N LEU A 79 -17.08 -13.53 12.02
CA LEU A 79 -17.46 -13.21 13.40
C LEU A 79 -17.74 -11.72 13.58
N PHE A 80 -16.92 -10.86 12.98
CA PHE A 80 -17.05 -9.40 13.08
C PHE A 80 -18.36 -8.88 12.46
N GLU A 81 -18.71 -9.37 11.27
CA GLU A 81 -19.95 -9.00 10.59
C GLU A 81 -21.19 -9.73 11.15
N GLY A 82 -20.99 -10.67 12.08
CA GLY A 82 -22.09 -11.47 12.64
C GLY A 82 -22.67 -12.51 11.68
N TRP A 83 -21.95 -12.83 10.59
CA TRP A 83 -22.32 -13.89 9.65
C TRP A 83 -22.18 -15.27 10.25
N ALA A 84 -21.34 -15.40 11.26
CA ALA A 84 -21.13 -16.59 12.08
C ALA A 84 -21.11 -16.23 13.56
N LYS A 85 -21.50 -17.19 14.42
CA LYS A 85 -21.49 -17.02 15.89
C LYS A 85 -20.27 -17.69 16.53
N THR A 86 -19.69 -18.67 15.88
CA THR A 86 -18.53 -19.45 16.33
C THR A 86 -17.54 -19.60 15.18
N GLU A 87 -16.30 -19.95 15.52
CA GLU A 87 -15.26 -20.26 14.50
C GLU A 87 -15.71 -21.44 13.61
N GLU A 88 -16.38 -22.44 14.20
CA GLU A 88 -16.88 -23.60 13.44
C GLU A 88 -17.99 -23.20 12.45
N ASP A 89 -18.90 -22.27 12.84
CA ASP A 89 -19.89 -21.70 11.91
C ASP A 89 -19.20 -20.92 10.79
N ALA A 90 -18.16 -20.14 11.11
CA ALA A 90 -17.39 -19.39 10.14
C ALA A 90 -16.70 -20.32 9.11
N LEU A 91 -16.05 -21.38 9.58
CA LEU A 91 -15.42 -22.37 8.69
C LEU A 91 -16.45 -23.04 7.78
N ARG A 92 -17.63 -23.41 8.32
CA ARG A 92 -18.73 -23.97 7.48
C ARG A 92 -19.16 -22.98 6.42
N LEU A 93 -19.25 -21.69 6.77
CA LEU A 93 -19.61 -20.63 5.82
C LEU A 93 -18.57 -20.47 4.71
N ILE A 94 -17.29 -20.43 5.08
CA ILE A 94 -16.16 -20.32 4.14
C ILE A 94 -16.17 -21.53 3.17
N HIS A 95 -16.20 -22.76 3.67
CA HIS A 95 -16.17 -23.97 2.84
C HIS A 95 -17.46 -24.18 2.03
N SER A 96 -18.56 -23.50 2.38
CA SER A 96 -19.78 -23.55 1.56
C SER A 96 -19.67 -22.77 0.23
N GLY A 97 -18.60 -21.97 0.05
CA GLY A 97 -18.41 -21.09 -1.10
C GLY A 97 -19.32 -19.85 -1.08
N LYS A 98 -20.04 -19.58 0.01
CA LYS A 98 -20.88 -18.38 0.15
C LYS A 98 -20.05 -17.12 0.42
N LEU A 99 -18.90 -17.27 1.08
CA LEU A 99 -17.98 -16.16 1.32
C LEU A 99 -17.22 -15.85 0.04
N LYS A 100 -17.39 -14.63 -0.49
CA LYS A 100 -16.64 -14.10 -1.63
C LYS A 100 -15.33 -13.52 -1.10
N ILE A 101 -14.21 -14.13 -1.48
CA ILE A 101 -12.87 -13.71 -1.10
C ILE A 101 -12.24 -13.01 -2.32
N ILE A 102 -11.75 -11.77 -2.14
CA ILE A 102 -11.19 -10.97 -3.21
C ILE A 102 -9.88 -10.31 -2.80
N SER A 103 -8.97 -10.10 -3.76
CA SER A 103 -7.78 -9.28 -3.54
C SER A 103 -8.17 -7.82 -3.30
N ALA A 104 -7.61 -7.18 -2.29
CA ALA A 104 -7.87 -5.76 -2.01
C ALA A 104 -7.47 -4.87 -3.20
N LEU A 105 -6.36 -5.17 -3.87
CA LEU A 105 -5.92 -4.42 -5.06
C LEU A 105 -6.71 -4.75 -6.36
N ASP A 106 -7.69 -5.66 -6.32
CA ASP A 106 -8.69 -5.82 -7.39
C ASP A 106 -9.89 -4.87 -7.20
N THR A 107 -9.87 -4.11 -6.10
CA THR A 107 -10.78 -3.00 -5.83
C THR A 107 -10.02 -1.68 -5.83
N ASN A 108 -10.67 -0.61 -5.40
CA ASN A 108 -10.03 0.70 -5.21
C ASN A 108 -9.41 0.88 -3.81
N THR A 109 -9.00 -0.21 -3.13
CA THR A 109 -8.29 -0.13 -1.84
C THR A 109 -6.85 -0.64 -1.92
N SER A 110 -6.15 -0.57 -0.79
CA SER A 110 -4.85 -1.17 -0.52
C SER A 110 -4.91 -1.72 0.92
N GLY A 111 -4.67 -3.00 1.07
CA GLY A 111 -4.74 -3.72 2.34
C GLY A 111 -3.37 -3.86 3.02
N SER A 112 -3.05 -2.97 3.97
CA SER A 112 -1.85 -3.11 4.79
C SER A 112 -1.92 -4.38 5.65
N GLY A 113 -0.82 -5.10 5.78
CA GLY A 113 -0.80 -6.36 6.51
C GLY A 113 -1.69 -7.42 5.85
N THR A 114 -2.61 -8.03 6.60
CA THR A 114 -3.52 -9.06 6.04
C THR A 114 -4.58 -8.48 5.10
N GLY A 115 -4.86 -7.17 5.17
CA GLY A 115 -5.84 -6.53 4.29
C GLY A 115 -7.27 -7.05 4.46
N ILE A 116 -7.65 -7.48 5.66
CA ILE A 116 -9.00 -7.98 5.96
C ILE A 116 -9.95 -6.79 6.07
N ILE A 117 -10.78 -6.63 5.08
CA ILE A 117 -11.79 -5.57 5.03
C ILE A 117 -13.14 -6.20 4.71
N THR A 118 -14.16 -5.78 5.44
CA THR A 118 -15.56 -6.15 5.24
C THR A 118 -16.40 -4.89 5.09
N LYS A 119 -17.64 -5.01 4.66
CA LYS A 119 -18.49 -3.87 4.29
C LYS A 119 -18.68 -2.81 5.40
N SER A 120 -18.62 -3.21 6.68
CA SER A 120 -18.86 -2.28 7.80
C SER A 120 -17.59 -1.59 8.32
N VAL A 121 -16.42 -1.95 7.83
CA VAL A 121 -15.14 -1.31 8.19
C VAL A 121 -15.15 0.15 7.72
N ALA A 122 -14.75 1.08 8.60
CA ALA A 122 -14.56 2.47 8.23
C ALA A 122 -13.34 2.61 7.31
N MET A 123 -13.47 3.42 6.26
CA MET A 123 -12.42 3.64 5.25
C MET A 123 -12.11 5.12 5.12
N LEU A 124 -10.83 5.47 5.15
CA LEU A 124 -10.31 6.80 4.80
C LEU A 124 -10.41 6.98 3.28
N VAL A 125 -11.18 7.95 2.84
CA VAL A 125 -11.45 8.19 1.41
C VAL A 125 -10.48 9.23 0.86
N VAL A 126 -9.63 8.81 -0.05
CA VAL A 126 -8.65 9.67 -0.73
C VAL A 126 -9.03 9.81 -2.20
N ARG A 127 -9.23 11.05 -2.64
CA ARG A 127 -9.49 11.37 -4.05
C ARG A 127 -8.27 12.04 -4.67
N ASP A 128 -7.83 11.56 -5.81
CA ASP A 128 -6.97 12.33 -6.68
C ASP A 128 -7.80 13.39 -7.44
N ARG A 129 -7.59 14.66 -7.14
CA ARG A 129 -8.37 15.77 -7.69
C ARG A 129 -8.18 15.93 -9.19
N ASN A 130 -7.03 15.54 -9.73
CA ASN A 130 -6.75 15.68 -11.16
C ASN A 130 -7.38 14.58 -12.02
N SER A 131 -7.32 13.34 -11.59
CA SER A 131 -7.92 12.22 -12.32
C SER A 131 -9.36 11.91 -11.90
N GLY A 132 -9.79 12.39 -10.72
CA GLY A 132 -11.07 12.02 -10.10
C GLY A 132 -11.10 10.62 -9.48
N LYS A 133 -10.01 9.84 -9.59
CA LYS A 133 -9.94 8.49 -9.03
C LYS A 133 -9.99 8.52 -7.50
N ILE A 134 -10.71 7.57 -6.94
CA ILE A 134 -10.87 7.40 -5.50
C ILE A 134 -10.18 6.12 -5.07
N ALA A 135 -9.36 6.21 -4.02
CA ALA A 135 -8.91 5.07 -3.25
C ALA A 135 -9.42 5.18 -1.82
N ALA A 136 -9.60 4.05 -1.16
CA ALA A 136 -9.98 4.04 0.24
C ALA A 136 -9.12 3.03 1.00
N THR A 137 -8.68 3.39 2.21
CA THR A 137 -7.86 2.53 3.08
C THR A 137 -8.42 2.54 4.49
N PHE A 138 -8.28 1.45 5.23
CA PHE A 138 -8.76 1.44 6.61
C PHE A 138 -7.91 2.35 7.51
N PRO A 139 -8.47 2.97 8.55
CA PRO A 139 -7.71 3.79 9.50
C PRO A 139 -6.80 2.92 10.35
N ALA A 140 -5.76 3.53 10.91
CA ALA A 140 -4.95 2.86 11.94
C ALA A 140 -5.84 2.47 13.13
N GLU A 141 -5.71 1.22 13.59
CA GLU A 141 -6.58 0.64 14.62
C GLU A 141 -6.16 1.02 16.06
N GLY A 142 -5.33 2.09 16.20
CA GLY A 142 -4.83 2.61 17.48
C GLY A 142 -3.55 1.93 17.96
N VAL A 143 -3.19 2.17 19.23
CA VAL A 143 -1.96 1.64 19.86
C VAL A 143 -2.06 0.13 20.16
N VAL A 144 -2.70 -0.63 19.31
CA VAL A 144 -2.78 -2.09 19.47
C VAL A 144 -1.49 -2.70 18.95
N HIS A 145 -0.43 -2.67 19.76
CA HIS A 145 0.89 -3.21 19.43
C HIS A 145 0.91 -4.72 19.06
N GLN A 146 -0.19 -5.42 19.23
CA GLN A 146 -0.28 -6.88 19.03
C GLN A 146 -1.35 -7.30 18.01
N GLY A 147 -1.88 -6.38 17.25
CA GLY A 147 -2.74 -6.71 16.14
C GLY A 147 -4.16 -6.16 16.25
N GLY A 148 -4.69 -5.79 15.13
CA GLY A 148 -6.04 -5.37 14.90
C GLY A 148 -6.76 -6.33 13.95
N PHE A 149 -7.95 -5.94 13.55
CA PHE A 149 -8.76 -6.71 12.62
C PHE A 149 -8.21 -6.63 11.19
N CYS A 150 -8.12 -5.42 10.64
CA CYS A 150 -7.78 -5.23 9.23
C CYS A 150 -6.33 -5.61 8.90
N GLY A 151 -5.39 -5.21 9.76
CA GLY A 151 -3.97 -5.44 9.51
C GLY A 151 -3.45 -6.83 9.93
N TRP A 152 -4.14 -7.52 10.84
CA TRP A 152 -3.65 -8.77 11.44
C TRP A 152 -4.64 -9.93 11.41
N GLY A 153 -5.85 -9.70 10.91
CA GLY A 153 -6.88 -10.71 10.85
C GLY A 153 -7.32 -11.23 12.23
N LEU A 154 -7.30 -10.38 13.25
CA LEU A 154 -7.67 -10.75 14.60
C LEU A 154 -9.11 -10.33 14.94
N TYR A 155 -9.79 -11.14 15.73
CA TYR A 155 -11.10 -10.83 16.28
C TYR A 155 -11.15 -11.09 17.79
N SER A 156 -11.71 -10.13 18.48
CA SER A 156 -12.23 -10.25 19.86
C SER A 156 -13.32 -9.20 20.05
N LYS A 157 -14.10 -9.33 21.11
CA LYS A 157 -15.10 -8.30 21.45
C LYS A 157 -14.44 -6.92 21.66
N GLY A 158 -13.23 -6.88 22.23
CA GLY A 158 -12.49 -5.64 22.42
C GLY A 158 -12.03 -5.02 21.10
N ILE A 159 -11.58 -5.82 20.13
CA ILE A 159 -11.21 -5.34 18.78
C ILE A 159 -12.46 -4.81 18.06
N ALA A 160 -13.57 -5.55 18.09
CA ALA A 160 -14.81 -5.10 17.47
C ALA A 160 -15.33 -3.78 18.09
N GLU A 161 -15.25 -3.65 19.42
CA GLU A 161 -15.62 -2.42 20.13
C GLU A 161 -14.67 -1.26 19.75
N ASN A 162 -13.36 -1.51 19.65
CA ASN A 162 -12.41 -0.49 19.20
C ASN A 162 -12.74 0.03 17.80
N LEU A 163 -13.04 -0.86 16.86
CA LEU A 163 -13.46 -0.48 15.49
C LEU A 163 -14.77 0.33 15.51
N ARG A 164 -15.72 -0.04 16.38
CA ARG A 164 -16.94 0.73 16.57
C ARG A 164 -16.65 2.14 17.09
N VAL A 165 -15.83 2.26 18.12
CA VAL A 165 -15.42 3.55 18.72
C VAL A 165 -14.72 4.43 17.67
N ILE A 166 -13.78 3.86 16.91
CA ILE A 166 -13.12 4.60 15.82
C ILE A 166 -14.16 5.14 14.84
N ARG A 167 -15.06 4.30 14.35
CA ARG A 167 -16.07 4.67 13.36
C ARG A 167 -17.09 5.67 13.89
N GLU A 168 -17.63 5.43 15.09
CA GLU A 168 -18.82 6.14 15.58
C GLU A 168 -18.50 7.34 16.47
N GLU A 169 -17.33 7.36 17.09
CA GLU A 169 -16.98 8.38 18.08
C GLU A 169 -15.77 9.23 17.66
N LEU A 170 -14.70 8.62 17.15
CA LEU A 170 -13.46 9.32 16.87
C LEU A 170 -13.41 9.95 15.46
N MET A 171 -13.96 9.27 14.46
CA MET A 171 -13.95 9.76 13.06
C MET A 171 -14.94 10.90 12.79
N PRO A 172 -16.15 10.98 13.37
CA PRO A 172 -17.09 12.05 13.04
C PRO A 172 -16.56 13.47 13.22
N PRO A 173 -15.84 13.85 14.32
CA PRO A 173 -15.21 15.16 14.40
C PRO A 173 -14.14 15.39 13.33
N ILE A 174 -13.34 14.37 13.00
CA ILE A 174 -12.33 14.43 11.94
C ILE A 174 -13.01 14.70 10.60
N VAL A 175 -14.07 13.97 10.27
CA VAL A 175 -14.88 14.20 9.05
C VAL A 175 -15.45 15.62 9.00
N ALA A 176 -15.94 16.15 10.14
CA ALA A 176 -16.42 17.51 10.22
C ALA A 176 -15.31 18.54 9.93
N ALA A 177 -14.09 18.30 10.45
CA ALA A 177 -12.92 19.12 10.14
C ALA A 177 -12.53 19.03 8.66
N LEU A 178 -12.48 17.81 8.09
CA LEU A 178 -12.19 17.60 6.67
C LEU A 178 -13.18 18.36 5.78
N LYS A 179 -14.47 18.26 6.05
CA LYS A 179 -15.52 18.99 5.30
C LYS A 179 -15.36 20.50 5.40
N LYS A 180 -15.02 21.02 6.58
CA LYS A 180 -14.82 22.46 6.80
C LYS A 180 -13.62 23.00 6.02
N MET A 181 -12.53 22.25 5.92
CA MET A 181 -11.29 22.67 5.24
C MET A 181 -11.22 22.25 3.76
N GLY A 182 -12.17 21.47 3.27
CA GLY A 182 -12.17 20.95 1.89
C GLY A 182 -11.25 19.73 1.67
N GLY A 183 -10.91 19.04 2.75
CA GLY A 183 -9.99 17.90 2.79
C GLY A 183 -8.55 18.26 3.13
N VAL A 184 -7.72 17.27 3.39
CA VAL A 184 -6.28 17.43 3.61
C VAL A 184 -5.52 17.03 2.34
N HIS A 185 -4.75 17.97 1.80
CA HIS A 185 -3.87 17.70 0.67
C HIS A 185 -2.67 16.90 1.11
N LEU A 186 -2.54 15.65 0.61
CA LEU A 186 -1.51 14.72 1.08
C LEU A 186 -0.16 14.95 0.39
N LYS A 187 -0.13 15.45 -0.84
CA LYS A 187 1.10 15.67 -1.59
C LYS A 187 2.09 16.65 -0.92
N PRO A 188 1.66 17.82 -0.37
CA PRO A 188 2.57 18.68 0.38
C PRO A 188 3.15 18.01 1.63
N ILE A 189 2.34 17.22 2.35
CA ILE A 189 2.78 16.47 3.53
C ILE A 189 3.87 15.45 3.13
N LEU A 190 3.61 14.65 2.10
CA LEU A 190 4.58 13.68 1.56
C LEU A 190 5.88 14.35 1.11
N ALA A 191 5.80 15.50 0.43
CA ALA A 191 6.97 16.24 -0.03
C ALA A 191 7.82 16.77 1.13
N GLN A 192 7.20 17.40 2.11
CA GLN A 192 7.90 17.99 3.25
C GLN A 192 8.47 16.91 4.18
N SER A 193 7.70 15.85 4.46
CA SER A 193 8.14 14.75 5.32
C SER A 193 9.35 14.01 4.74
N MET A 194 9.42 13.86 3.41
CA MET A 194 10.56 13.27 2.72
C MET A 194 11.85 14.07 2.95
N GLN A 195 11.77 15.40 2.99
CA GLN A 195 12.90 16.27 3.31
C GLN A 195 13.30 16.18 4.80
N MET A 196 12.41 15.69 5.66
CA MET A 196 12.63 15.50 7.10
C MET A 196 12.96 14.05 7.48
N GLY A 197 13.21 13.18 6.51
CA GLY A 197 13.72 11.83 6.77
C GLY A 197 12.69 10.72 6.71
N ASP A 198 11.45 10.97 6.24
CA ASP A 198 10.48 9.93 5.95
C ASP A 198 10.63 9.43 4.51
N GLU A 199 10.64 8.12 4.30
CA GLU A 199 10.52 7.52 2.97
C GLU A 199 9.07 7.09 2.67
N ASN A 200 8.18 7.31 3.63
CA ASN A 200 6.73 7.12 3.54
C ASN A 200 6.25 5.68 3.32
N HIS A 201 7.06 4.68 3.70
CA HIS A 201 6.61 3.29 3.84
C HIS A 201 6.88 2.76 5.26
N THR A 202 8.15 2.67 5.66
CA THR A 202 8.51 2.19 7.01
C THR A 202 8.48 3.32 8.05
N ARG A 203 8.82 4.55 7.64
CA ARG A 203 8.85 5.73 8.49
C ARG A 203 7.92 6.82 7.96
N GLN A 204 7.02 7.28 8.84
CA GLN A 204 6.04 8.36 8.63
C GLN A 204 6.01 9.37 9.78
N THR A 205 7.10 9.51 10.53
CA THR A 205 7.12 10.37 11.73
C THR A 205 6.84 11.84 11.42
N ALA A 206 7.45 12.38 10.37
CA ALA A 206 7.21 13.76 9.97
C ALA A 206 5.84 13.92 9.30
N SER A 207 5.38 12.89 8.56
CA SER A 207 4.06 12.89 7.93
C SER A 207 2.94 12.92 8.99
N ASP A 208 3.07 12.16 10.08
CA ASP A 208 2.12 12.21 11.19
C ASP A 208 2.07 13.62 11.80
N LEU A 209 3.23 14.21 12.11
CA LEU A 209 3.32 15.57 12.68
C LEU A 209 2.70 16.64 11.76
N PHE A 210 2.91 16.56 10.45
CA PHE A 210 2.28 17.50 9.51
C PHE A 210 0.77 17.29 9.43
N LEU A 211 0.29 16.05 9.45
CA LEU A 211 -1.14 15.76 9.47
C LEU A 211 -1.80 16.33 10.74
N GLU A 212 -1.17 16.14 11.89
CA GLU A 212 -1.63 16.71 13.17
C GLU A 212 -1.65 18.25 13.11
N HIS A 213 -0.60 18.87 12.54
CA HIS A 213 -0.53 20.31 12.36
C HIS A 213 -1.68 20.86 11.53
N GLU A 214 -2.09 20.15 10.47
CA GLU A 214 -3.24 20.53 9.64
C GLU A 214 -4.59 20.33 10.34
N LEU A 215 -4.79 19.20 11.02
CA LEU A 215 -6.09 18.79 11.53
C LEU A 215 -6.43 19.33 12.92
N VAL A 216 -5.47 19.33 13.87
CA VAL A 216 -5.75 19.71 15.27
C VAL A 216 -6.30 21.13 15.38
N PRO A 217 -5.76 22.16 14.69
CA PRO A 217 -6.34 23.51 14.72
C PRO A 217 -7.78 23.58 14.18
N GLN A 218 -8.13 22.71 13.22
CA GLN A 218 -9.48 22.67 12.66
C GLN A 218 -10.47 21.98 13.63
N LEU A 219 -10.03 20.90 14.27
CA LEU A 219 -10.81 20.22 15.31
C LEU A 219 -11.13 21.17 16.46
N MET A 220 -10.18 21.97 16.92
CA MET A 220 -10.36 22.96 18.00
C MET A 220 -11.39 24.05 17.66
N GLN A 221 -11.70 24.27 16.40
CA GLN A 221 -12.68 25.27 15.95
C GLN A 221 -14.09 24.70 15.71
N LEU A 222 -14.31 23.42 15.97
CA LEU A 222 -15.62 22.81 15.83
C LEU A 222 -16.47 23.07 17.09
N ASP A 223 -17.76 23.32 16.87
CA ASP A 223 -18.75 23.42 17.95
C ASP A 223 -19.30 22.02 18.29
N LEU A 224 -18.46 21.24 18.97
CA LEU A 224 -18.74 19.87 19.40
C LEU A 224 -18.33 19.71 20.88
N PRO A 225 -18.85 18.69 21.59
CA PRO A 225 -18.45 18.40 22.97
C PRO A 225 -16.92 18.30 23.11
N LYS A 226 -16.37 18.99 24.10
CA LYS A 226 -14.94 19.08 24.34
C LYS A 226 -14.28 17.70 24.51
N GLU A 227 -14.95 16.80 25.19
CA GLU A 227 -14.50 15.42 25.44
C GLU A 227 -14.36 14.64 24.13
N GLN A 228 -15.31 14.82 23.20
CA GLN A 228 -15.27 14.19 21.89
C GLN A 228 -14.12 14.75 21.02
N LEU A 229 -13.92 16.07 21.03
CA LEU A 229 -12.79 16.71 20.32
C LEU A 229 -11.46 16.23 20.86
N ILE A 230 -11.29 16.17 22.19
CA ILE A 230 -10.08 15.68 22.83
C ILE A 230 -9.83 14.21 22.46
N ALA A 231 -10.86 13.36 22.45
CA ALA A 231 -10.72 11.95 22.08
C ALA A 231 -10.23 11.79 20.64
N SER A 232 -10.81 12.54 19.69
CA SER A 232 -10.39 12.51 18.28
C SER A 232 -8.97 13.05 18.08
N MET A 233 -8.59 14.15 18.78
CA MET A 233 -7.22 14.67 18.73
C MET A 233 -6.21 13.66 19.33
N LYS A 234 -6.53 13.05 20.47
CA LYS A 234 -5.69 12.01 21.07
C LYS A 234 -5.55 10.81 20.18
N TYR A 235 -6.60 10.39 19.49
CA TYR A 235 -6.53 9.29 18.54
C TYR A 235 -5.53 9.58 17.42
N LEU A 236 -5.48 10.79 16.87
CA LEU A 236 -4.49 11.18 15.86
C LEU A 236 -3.07 11.18 16.44
N VAL A 237 -2.87 11.84 17.59
CA VAL A 237 -1.54 12.07 18.19
C VAL A 237 -0.97 10.81 18.83
N ASP A 238 -1.80 9.99 19.47
CA ASP A 238 -1.36 8.79 20.20
C ASP A 238 -1.28 7.54 19.30
N THR A 239 -1.68 7.64 18.02
CA THR A 239 -1.64 6.53 17.06
C THR A 239 -0.42 6.64 16.14
N PRO A 240 0.71 5.97 16.46
CA PRO A 240 1.90 6.03 15.62
C PRO A 240 1.62 5.51 14.21
N ARG A 241 2.20 6.16 13.21
CA ARG A 241 2.05 5.78 11.81
C ARG A 241 0.60 5.88 11.30
N PHE A 242 -0.18 6.82 11.85
CA PHE A 242 -1.54 7.09 11.36
C PHE A 242 -1.53 7.43 9.86
N PHE A 243 -0.54 8.22 9.42
CA PHE A 243 -0.39 8.63 8.03
C PHE A 243 -0.06 7.47 7.07
N HIS A 244 0.42 6.33 7.56
CA HIS A 244 0.81 5.18 6.74
C HIS A 244 -0.29 4.76 5.76
N ASN A 245 -1.51 4.60 6.24
CA ASN A 245 -2.64 4.19 5.39
C ASN A 245 -3.12 5.32 4.48
N LEU A 246 -3.00 6.59 4.88
CA LEU A 246 -3.25 7.73 4.00
C LEU A 246 -2.24 7.81 2.86
N GLY A 247 -0.96 7.55 3.14
CA GLY A 247 0.09 7.45 2.11
C GLY A 247 -0.18 6.35 1.10
N GLN A 248 -0.69 5.20 1.54
CA GLN A 248 -1.13 4.13 0.65
C GLN A 248 -2.34 4.56 -0.18
N GLY A 249 -3.34 5.21 0.44
CA GLY A 249 -4.50 5.76 -0.27
C GLY A 249 -4.09 6.77 -1.35
N ALA A 250 -3.16 7.66 -1.04
CA ALA A 250 -2.61 8.62 -2.00
C ALA A 250 -1.93 7.92 -3.18
N SER A 251 -1.07 6.94 -2.89
CA SER A 251 -0.37 6.15 -3.91
C SER A 251 -1.35 5.34 -4.76
N ARG A 252 -2.31 4.67 -4.13
CA ARG A 252 -3.32 3.87 -4.84
C ARG A 252 -4.18 4.73 -5.77
N ALA A 253 -4.67 5.90 -5.31
CA ALA A 253 -5.45 6.82 -6.14
C ALA A 253 -4.67 7.27 -7.38
N ALA A 254 -3.39 7.61 -7.22
CA ALA A 254 -2.50 7.98 -8.32
C ALA A 254 -2.27 6.82 -9.30
N MET A 255 -2.10 5.58 -8.79
CA MET A 255 -1.90 4.40 -9.64
C MET A 255 -3.17 4.02 -10.41
N LEU A 256 -4.35 4.14 -9.81
CA LEU A 256 -5.63 3.86 -10.46
C LEU A 256 -5.85 4.73 -11.72
N ALA A 257 -5.29 5.94 -11.78
CA ALA A 257 -5.35 6.81 -12.95
C ALA A 257 -4.60 6.23 -14.17
N ASN A 258 -3.74 5.26 -13.96
CA ASN A 258 -2.88 4.67 -14.99
C ASN A 258 -3.27 3.26 -15.42
N VAL A 259 -4.19 2.60 -14.68
CA VAL A 259 -4.69 1.27 -15.04
C VAL A 259 -5.39 1.33 -16.40
N GLY A 260 -5.00 0.46 -17.33
CA GLY A 260 -5.53 0.41 -18.66
C GLY A 260 -4.89 1.39 -19.67
N GLN A 261 -3.80 2.12 -19.29
CA GLN A 261 -3.05 2.95 -20.25
C GLN A 261 -2.38 2.03 -21.27
N ALA A 262 -2.96 1.94 -22.46
CA ALA A 262 -2.44 1.09 -23.55
C ALA A 262 -0.96 1.37 -23.82
N TYR A 263 -0.19 0.34 -24.11
CA TYR A 263 1.24 0.35 -24.38
C TYR A 263 2.13 0.76 -23.20
N SER A 264 1.61 1.15 -22.03
CA SER A 264 2.46 1.49 -20.89
C SER A 264 2.91 0.23 -20.13
N THR A 265 4.21 0.16 -19.86
CA THR A 265 4.86 -0.89 -19.06
C THR A 265 5.07 -0.47 -17.60
N MET A 266 4.50 0.68 -17.19
CA MET A 266 4.59 1.17 -15.82
C MET A 266 3.86 0.23 -14.86
N VAL A 267 4.53 -0.15 -13.76
CA VAL A 267 3.93 -0.94 -12.68
C VAL A 267 2.90 -0.11 -11.93
N THR A 268 1.66 -0.61 -11.82
CA THR A 268 0.53 0.06 -11.17
C THR A 268 0.12 -0.57 -9.85
N ALA A 269 0.55 -1.79 -9.58
CA ALA A 269 0.35 -2.48 -8.32
C ALA A 269 1.49 -3.47 -8.07
N ALA A 270 1.84 -3.66 -6.81
CA ALA A 270 2.78 -4.67 -6.33
C ALA A 270 2.35 -5.09 -4.92
N CYS A 271 2.24 -6.38 -4.65
CA CYS A 271 1.80 -6.88 -3.35
C CYS A 271 2.07 -8.37 -3.16
N GLY A 272 2.00 -8.84 -1.91
CA GLY A 272 2.11 -10.25 -1.58
C GLY A 272 1.09 -10.71 -0.55
N ASN A 273 0.74 -11.99 -0.59
CA ASN A 273 -0.18 -12.65 0.35
C ASN A 273 0.52 -13.64 1.30
N GLY A 274 1.85 -13.58 1.37
CA GLY A 274 2.65 -14.52 2.18
C GLY A 274 2.96 -15.84 1.46
N VAL A 275 2.35 -16.10 0.31
CA VAL A 275 2.59 -17.28 -0.55
C VAL A 275 3.08 -16.82 -1.93
N THR A 276 2.29 -15.99 -2.57
CA THR A 276 2.60 -15.39 -3.88
C THR A 276 2.76 -13.88 -3.77
N PHE A 277 3.69 -13.34 -4.54
CA PHE A 277 3.84 -11.93 -4.83
C PHE A 277 3.41 -11.65 -6.26
N GLY A 278 2.78 -10.51 -6.51
CA GLY A 278 2.34 -10.16 -7.85
C GLY A 278 2.50 -8.69 -8.18
N ILE A 279 2.59 -8.41 -9.46
CA ILE A 279 2.53 -7.05 -10.02
C ILE A 279 1.41 -6.94 -11.03
N LYS A 280 0.92 -5.71 -11.24
CA LYS A 280 0.12 -5.31 -12.41
C LYS A 280 0.89 -4.22 -13.16
N ILE A 281 0.76 -4.19 -14.49
CA ILE A 281 1.32 -3.13 -15.33
C ILE A 281 0.20 -2.42 -16.11
N ALA A 282 0.36 -1.13 -16.30
CA ALA A 282 -0.67 -0.25 -16.84
C ALA A 282 -1.31 -0.77 -18.14
N GLY A 283 -0.52 -1.21 -19.11
CA GLY A 283 -0.99 -1.69 -20.41
C GLY A 283 -1.74 -3.03 -20.37
N MET A 284 -1.62 -3.78 -19.27
CA MET A 284 -2.30 -5.06 -19.08
C MET A 284 -3.55 -4.95 -18.19
N GLY A 285 -3.87 -3.73 -17.69
CA GLY A 285 -5.06 -3.49 -16.88
C GLY A 285 -4.99 -4.20 -15.54
N ASP A 286 -5.96 -5.07 -15.26
CA ASP A 286 -6.10 -5.75 -13.96
C ASP A 286 -5.46 -7.14 -13.91
N GLU A 287 -4.72 -7.54 -14.96
CA GLU A 287 -4.05 -8.84 -15.00
C GLU A 287 -2.90 -8.93 -14.00
N TRP A 288 -2.85 -10.02 -13.23
CA TRP A 288 -1.82 -10.32 -12.26
C TRP A 288 -0.68 -11.15 -12.87
N PHE A 289 0.56 -10.75 -12.58
CA PHE A 289 1.78 -11.49 -12.92
C PHE A 289 2.50 -11.88 -11.65
N THR A 290 2.48 -13.17 -11.31
CA THR A 290 2.83 -13.67 -9.98
C THR A 290 4.06 -14.56 -9.98
N ALA A 291 4.75 -14.56 -8.82
CA ALA A 291 5.86 -15.43 -8.47
C ALA A 291 5.77 -15.80 -6.97
N PRO A 292 6.59 -16.73 -6.45
CA PRO A 292 6.68 -16.96 -5.02
C PRO A 292 7.01 -15.68 -4.25
N SER A 293 6.34 -15.47 -3.11
CA SER A 293 6.54 -14.26 -2.31
C SER A 293 7.95 -14.22 -1.71
N PRO A 294 8.67 -13.08 -1.78
CA PRO A 294 10.05 -12.98 -1.31
C PRO A 294 10.10 -12.87 0.22
N MET A 295 11.19 -13.38 0.81
CA MET A 295 11.50 -13.16 2.21
C MET A 295 12.01 -11.73 2.43
N ILE A 296 11.62 -11.11 3.56
CA ILE A 296 12.12 -9.79 3.96
C ILE A 296 13.42 -9.99 4.74
N ILE A 297 14.47 -9.29 4.32
CA ILE A 297 15.77 -9.27 5.00
C ILE A 297 15.90 -7.97 5.78
N GLY A 298 16.10 -8.06 7.08
CA GLY A 298 16.18 -6.88 7.94
C GLY A 298 16.54 -7.20 9.38
N LYS A 299 16.07 -6.37 10.29
CA LYS A 299 16.35 -6.46 11.72
C LYS A 299 15.11 -6.91 12.49
N TYR A 300 15.27 -7.94 13.31
CA TYR A 300 14.25 -8.35 14.27
C TYR A 300 14.29 -7.45 15.53
N ASN A 301 13.11 -7.20 16.09
CA ASN A 301 12.95 -6.49 17.36
C ASN A 301 13.34 -7.37 18.54
N ASP A 302 13.07 -8.68 18.46
CA ASP A 302 13.48 -9.69 19.43
C ASP A 302 14.77 -10.37 18.93
N PRO A 303 15.86 -10.36 19.72
CA PRO A 303 17.11 -11.04 19.36
C PRO A 303 17.00 -12.57 19.26
N ASN A 304 15.93 -13.16 19.80
CA ASN A 304 15.67 -14.59 19.71
C ASN A 304 14.85 -14.98 18.47
N ALA A 305 14.29 -14.01 17.74
CA ALA A 305 13.55 -14.27 16.52
C ALA A 305 14.50 -14.65 15.37
N SER A 306 14.01 -15.50 14.49
CA SER A 306 14.74 -16.03 13.34
C SER A 306 13.92 -16.01 12.06
N VAL A 307 14.54 -16.39 10.94
CA VAL A 307 13.85 -16.52 9.67
C VAL A 307 12.74 -17.59 9.70
N GLU A 308 12.82 -18.56 10.60
CA GLU A 308 11.82 -19.63 10.75
C GLU A 308 10.51 -19.12 11.38
N ASP A 309 10.56 -17.97 12.04
CA ASP A 309 9.40 -17.35 12.69
C ASP A 309 8.62 -16.44 11.75
N GLN A 310 9.22 -16.02 10.63
CA GLN A 310 8.59 -15.08 9.71
C GLN A 310 7.84 -15.78 8.57
N ILE A 311 6.88 -15.05 7.98
CA ILE A 311 6.30 -15.40 6.69
C ILE A 311 6.94 -14.53 5.59
N PRO A 312 6.91 -14.98 4.32
CA PRO A 312 7.27 -14.13 3.18
C PRO A 312 6.44 -12.85 3.12
N TRP A 313 6.79 -11.95 2.23
CA TRP A 313 6.09 -10.66 2.08
C TRP A 313 4.57 -10.83 2.07
N CYS A 314 3.90 -10.13 3.00
CA CYS A 314 2.46 -10.11 3.16
C CYS A 314 2.00 -8.66 3.34
N GLY A 315 1.12 -8.20 2.45
CA GLY A 315 0.58 -6.84 2.47
C GLY A 315 0.66 -6.12 1.13
N ASP A 316 -0.24 -5.16 0.95
CA ASP A 316 -0.34 -4.32 -0.24
C ASP A 316 0.40 -2.98 -0.09
N SER A 317 1.06 -2.76 1.05
CA SER A 317 1.73 -1.49 1.35
C SER A 317 2.79 -1.11 0.32
N SER A 318 3.32 -2.09 -0.45
CA SER A 318 4.22 -1.84 -1.58
C SER A 318 3.61 -1.04 -2.74
N VAL A 319 2.33 -0.68 -2.68
CA VAL A 319 1.74 0.32 -3.57
C VAL A 319 2.43 1.69 -3.47
N VAL A 320 3.05 2.00 -2.32
CA VAL A 320 3.80 3.25 -2.15
C VAL A 320 5.09 3.25 -2.96
N GLU A 321 5.74 2.10 -3.16
CA GLU A 321 6.89 1.95 -4.06
C GLU A 321 6.47 2.14 -5.52
N CYS A 322 5.27 1.73 -5.91
CA CYS A 322 4.76 2.04 -7.26
C CYS A 322 4.70 3.55 -7.50
N ALA A 323 4.46 4.35 -6.44
CA ALA A 323 4.47 5.81 -6.49
C ALA A 323 5.87 6.44 -6.28
N GLY A 324 6.92 5.63 -6.11
CA GLY A 324 8.31 6.08 -5.97
C GLY A 324 8.81 6.17 -4.52
N MET A 325 7.97 5.97 -3.52
CA MET A 325 8.34 6.07 -2.10
C MET A 325 8.98 4.77 -1.58
N GLY A 326 9.11 4.63 -0.28
CA GLY A 326 9.63 3.42 0.35
C GLY A 326 11.02 3.07 -0.10
N GLY A 327 11.19 1.86 -0.61
CA GLY A 327 12.48 1.33 -1.06
C GLY A 327 13.13 2.12 -2.19
N LEU A 328 12.36 2.84 -3.02
CA LEU A 328 12.89 3.72 -4.06
C LEU A 328 13.48 5.01 -3.47
N ALA A 329 12.93 5.46 -2.34
CA ALA A 329 13.32 6.67 -1.64
C ALA A 329 14.33 6.42 -0.49
N GLY A 330 15.13 5.37 -0.55
CA GLY A 330 16.05 4.98 0.54
C GLY A 330 16.97 6.11 1.00
N ALA A 331 17.43 6.96 0.09
CA ALA A 331 18.25 8.12 0.42
C ALA A 331 17.51 9.18 1.27
N ALA A 332 16.18 9.26 1.19
CA ALA A 332 15.40 10.15 2.04
C ALA A 332 15.46 9.72 3.52
N SER A 333 15.53 8.41 3.79
CA SER A 333 15.53 7.87 5.16
C SER A 333 16.67 6.88 5.42
N PRO A 334 17.91 7.36 5.57
CA PRO A 334 19.05 6.49 5.88
C PRO A 334 18.87 5.67 7.15
N ILE A 335 18.06 6.18 8.11
CA ILE A 335 17.76 5.45 9.36
C ILE A 335 16.97 4.17 9.07
N VAL A 336 16.09 4.14 8.09
CA VAL A 336 15.38 2.93 7.66
C VAL A 336 16.36 1.97 6.97
N CYS A 337 17.27 2.46 6.16
CA CYS A 337 18.31 1.64 5.53
C CYS A 337 19.25 0.96 6.55
N LYS A 338 19.42 1.55 7.74
CA LYS A 338 20.13 0.92 8.85
C LYS A 338 19.52 -0.39 9.35
N LEU A 339 18.24 -0.65 9.09
CA LEU A 339 17.62 -1.95 9.39
C LEU A 339 18.29 -3.10 8.58
N ARG A 340 19.01 -2.74 7.52
CA ARG A 340 19.82 -3.64 6.70
C ARG A 340 21.33 -3.40 6.87
N ASN A 341 21.74 -2.74 7.96
CA ASN A 341 23.12 -2.34 8.25
C ASN A 341 23.75 -1.41 7.18
N MET A 342 22.96 -0.71 6.39
CA MET A 342 23.43 0.23 5.37
C MET A 342 23.80 1.58 5.99
N ASN A 343 24.85 2.21 5.44
CA ASN A 343 25.21 3.59 5.73
C ASN A 343 24.56 4.56 4.71
N LEU A 344 24.82 5.87 4.87
CA LEU A 344 24.26 6.90 3.99
C LEU A 344 24.68 6.72 2.52
N THR A 345 25.94 6.40 2.26
CA THR A 345 26.44 6.19 0.89
C THR A 345 25.72 5.04 0.21
N GLU A 346 25.49 3.96 0.94
CA GLU A 346 24.75 2.79 0.44
C GLU A 346 23.26 3.10 0.24
N ALA A 347 22.65 3.92 1.11
CA ALA A 347 21.27 4.38 0.94
C ALA A 347 21.11 5.26 -0.33
N ILE A 348 22.08 6.15 -0.58
CA ILE A 348 22.15 6.94 -1.81
C ILE A 348 22.31 6.02 -3.04
N ALA A 349 23.25 5.06 -2.98
CA ALA A 349 23.47 4.11 -4.05
C ALA A 349 22.21 3.28 -4.37
N GLN A 350 21.42 2.90 -3.33
CA GLN A 350 20.15 2.21 -3.50
C GLN A 350 19.15 3.06 -4.31
N THR A 351 18.96 4.33 -3.97
CA THR A 351 18.04 5.20 -4.74
C THR A 351 18.51 5.42 -6.16
N ARG A 352 19.84 5.60 -6.38
CA ARG A 352 20.43 5.69 -7.73
C ARG A 352 20.29 4.39 -8.53
N GLU A 353 20.28 3.25 -7.87
CA GLU A 353 19.96 1.97 -8.53
C GLU A 353 18.50 1.94 -9.00
N MET A 354 17.55 2.38 -8.15
CA MET A 354 16.13 2.45 -8.50
C MET A 354 15.84 3.42 -9.66
N GLU A 355 16.60 4.48 -9.77
CA GLU A 355 16.51 5.44 -10.88
C GLU A 355 16.66 4.76 -12.26
N LYS A 356 17.50 3.73 -12.35
CA LYS A 356 17.76 2.98 -13.60
C LYS A 356 16.54 2.24 -14.13
N ILE A 357 15.60 1.89 -13.27
CA ILE A 357 14.38 1.16 -13.61
C ILE A 357 13.12 2.05 -13.62
N CYS A 358 13.27 3.33 -13.33
CA CYS A 358 12.16 4.29 -13.36
C CYS A 358 12.05 5.01 -14.70
N ILE A 359 10.85 5.45 -15.05
CA ILE A 359 10.60 6.21 -16.28
C ILE A 359 11.22 7.58 -16.17
N THR A 360 11.04 8.27 -15.03
CA THR A 360 11.47 9.66 -14.81
C THR A 360 11.64 9.94 -13.31
N THR A 361 11.83 11.21 -12.96
CA THR A 361 11.83 11.72 -11.59
C THR A 361 10.67 12.67 -11.34
N ASN A 362 10.20 12.77 -10.09
CA ASN A 362 9.10 13.66 -9.70
C ASN A 362 9.63 14.95 -9.06
N PRO A 363 9.52 16.11 -9.73
CA PRO A 363 10.06 17.36 -9.23
C PRO A 363 9.35 17.91 -7.98
N ASN A 364 8.19 17.34 -7.61
CA ASN A 364 7.50 17.72 -6.37
C ASN A 364 8.16 17.12 -5.12
N TYR A 365 8.97 16.07 -5.28
CA TYR A 365 9.62 15.36 -4.18
C TYR A 365 11.13 15.42 -4.35
N VAL A 366 11.79 16.25 -3.54
CA VAL A 366 13.26 16.39 -3.53
C VAL A 366 13.85 15.69 -2.31
N ILE A 367 15.01 15.08 -2.48
CA ILE A 367 15.71 14.33 -1.44
C ILE A 367 17.00 15.07 -1.08
N PRO A 368 17.09 15.68 0.13
CA PRO A 368 18.27 16.45 0.51
C PRO A 368 19.58 15.66 0.42
N ASN A 369 19.57 14.38 0.80
CA ASN A 369 20.76 13.52 0.74
C ASN A 369 21.20 13.13 -0.69
N LEU A 370 20.43 13.51 -1.72
CA LEU A 370 20.81 13.39 -3.14
C LEU A 370 21.17 14.76 -3.76
N ASP A 371 21.73 15.66 -2.99
CA ASP A 371 21.99 17.05 -3.43
C ASP A 371 20.73 17.75 -3.95
N PHE A 372 19.58 17.44 -3.31
CA PHE A 372 18.24 17.93 -3.70
C PHE A 372 17.74 17.44 -5.06
N ASP A 373 18.28 16.36 -5.58
CA ASP A 373 17.70 15.68 -6.75
C ASP A 373 16.31 15.12 -6.43
N CYS A 374 15.54 14.92 -7.49
CA CYS A 374 14.15 14.51 -7.42
C CYS A 374 13.99 12.99 -7.25
N LEU A 375 12.89 12.60 -6.60
CA LEU A 375 12.51 11.20 -6.38
C LEU A 375 12.32 10.45 -7.71
N PRO A 376 12.95 9.27 -7.94
CA PRO A 376 12.67 8.42 -9.09
C PRO A 376 11.24 7.84 -9.01
N VAL A 377 10.49 7.89 -10.12
CA VAL A 377 9.10 7.45 -10.18
C VAL A 377 8.76 6.72 -11.48
N GLY A 378 7.69 5.91 -11.41
CA GLY A 378 7.20 5.14 -12.55
C GLY A 378 8.11 3.94 -12.84
N ILE A 379 8.01 2.88 -12.05
CA ILE A 379 8.74 1.63 -12.29
C ILE A 379 8.36 1.09 -13.67
N ASP A 380 9.33 0.95 -14.55
CA ASP A 380 9.17 0.41 -15.91
C ASP A 380 9.54 -1.07 -15.92
N ALA A 381 8.56 -1.94 -16.14
CA ALA A 381 8.78 -3.39 -16.18
C ALA A 381 9.78 -3.80 -17.29
N ARG A 382 9.82 -3.05 -18.41
CA ARG A 382 10.77 -3.24 -19.50
C ARG A 382 12.21 -2.98 -19.04
N LYS A 383 12.44 -1.84 -18.32
CA LYS A 383 13.75 -1.48 -17.80
C LYS A 383 14.22 -2.46 -16.70
N ALA A 384 13.28 -2.99 -15.90
CA ALA A 384 13.62 -4.02 -14.91
C ALA A 384 14.20 -5.27 -15.59
N LEU A 385 13.61 -5.73 -16.69
CA LEU A 385 14.16 -6.83 -17.48
C LEU A 385 15.50 -6.47 -18.13
N GLU A 386 15.62 -5.29 -18.75
CA GLU A 386 16.82 -4.86 -19.46
C GLU A 386 18.04 -4.79 -18.53
N THR A 387 17.84 -4.24 -17.33
CA THR A 387 18.93 -4.01 -16.38
C THR A 387 19.21 -5.19 -15.46
N GLY A 388 18.27 -6.14 -15.34
CA GLY A 388 18.31 -7.20 -14.33
C GLY A 388 18.08 -6.67 -12.90
N ILE A 389 17.63 -5.42 -12.74
CA ILE A 389 17.37 -4.77 -11.46
C ILE A 389 15.87 -4.80 -11.18
N THR A 390 15.48 -5.24 -9.99
CA THR A 390 14.09 -5.18 -9.55
C THR A 390 13.89 -4.20 -8.40
N PRO A 391 12.68 -3.62 -8.25
CA PRO A 391 12.40 -2.66 -7.21
C PRO A 391 12.67 -3.22 -5.81
N ILE A 392 13.24 -2.37 -4.97
CA ILE A 392 13.39 -2.63 -3.54
C ILE A 392 12.10 -2.18 -2.85
N LEU A 393 11.60 -3.02 -1.96
CA LEU A 393 10.44 -2.78 -1.12
C LEU A 393 10.92 -2.67 0.32
N HIS A 394 10.50 -1.65 1.04
CA HIS A 394 10.64 -1.57 2.48
C HIS A 394 9.39 -2.13 3.16
N GLY A 395 9.50 -2.82 4.29
CA GLY A 395 8.31 -3.36 4.96
C GLY A 395 8.59 -4.03 6.28
N GLY A 396 7.50 -4.35 6.97
CA GLY A 396 7.52 -5.10 8.23
C GLY A 396 7.73 -6.59 8.03
N ILE A 397 8.50 -7.20 8.90
CA ILE A 397 8.69 -8.66 8.97
C ILE A 397 7.57 -9.21 9.85
N PHE A 398 6.70 -10.04 9.29
CA PHE A 398 5.54 -10.60 9.97
C PHE A 398 5.83 -11.96 10.56
N ASN A 399 5.38 -12.16 11.80
CA ASN A 399 5.42 -13.46 12.47
C ASN A 399 4.33 -14.38 11.88
N LYS A 400 4.67 -15.65 11.65
CA LYS A 400 3.73 -16.68 11.20
C LYS A 400 2.52 -16.88 12.12
N ASP A 401 2.67 -16.56 13.41
CA ASP A 401 1.60 -16.64 14.42
C ASP A 401 0.89 -15.30 14.68
N GLY A 402 1.35 -14.22 14.02
CA GLY A 402 0.82 -12.86 14.14
C GLY A 402 1.77 -11.91 14.86
N GLY A 403 1.63 -10.62 14.58
CA GLY A 403 2.49 -9.58 15.10
C GLY A 403 3.69 -9.25 14.22
N LEU A 404 4.39 -8.19 14.58
CA LEU A 404 5.52 -7.64 13.86
C LEU A 404 6.84 -8.10 14.51
N LEU A 405 7.63 -8.90 13.81
CA LEU A 405 8.96 -9.33 14.26
C LEU A 405 10.02 -8.26 14.08
N GLY A 406 9.85 -7.35 13.13
CA GLY A 406 10.85 -6.36 12.79
C GLY A 406 10.53 -5.65 11.48
N ALA A 407 11.55 -5.08 10.85
CA ALA A 407 11.42 -4.42 9.57
C ALA A 407 12.69 -4.60 8.72
N GLY A 408 12.52 -4.50 7.41
CA GLY A 408 13.62 -4.68 6.47
C GLY A 408 13.22 -4.35 5.04
N ALA A 409 13.80 -5.09 4.11
CA ALA A 409 13.48 -4.93 2.70
C ALA A 409 13.47 -6.27 1.96
N ALA A 410 12.73 -6.29 0.85
CA ALA A 410 12.74 -7.36 -0.13
C ALA A 410 12.90 -6.76 -1.54
N ARG A 411 13.08 -7.61 -2.53
CA ARG A 411 12.98 -7.21 -3.94
C ARG A 411 11.79 -7.91 -4.58
N ILE A 412 11.12 -7.22 -5.49
CA ILE A 412 10.09 -7.85 -6.32
C ILE A 412 10.76 -8.99 -7.13
N PRO A 413 10.20 -10.20 -7.16
CA PRO A 413 10.76 -11.29 -7.94
C PRO A 413 10.82 -10.95 -9.43
N MET A 414 11.97 -11.21 -10.09
CA MET A 414 12.15 -10.95 -11.52
C MET A 414 11.12 -11.68 -12.39
N GLU A 415 10.71 -12.88 -11.98
CA GLU A 415 9.71 -13.69 -12.67
C GLU A 415 8.37 -12.95 -12.88
N CYS A 416 7.99 -12.03 -11.98
CA CYS A 416 6.80 -11.19 -12.17
C CYS A 416 6.95 -10.31 -13.42
N PHE A 417 8.13 -9.72 -13.63
CA PHE A 417 8.42 -8.87 -14.80
C PHE A 417 8.54 -9.69 -16.08
N GLU A 418 9.14 -10.86 -16.01
CA GLU A 418 9.24 -11.79 -17.15
C GLU A 418 7.88 -12.20 -17.68
N LYS A 419 6.98 -12.59 -16.77
CA LYS A 419 5.59 -12.96 -17.11
C LYS A 419 4.82 -11.76 -17.66
N ALA A 420 4.93 -10.58 -17.00
CA ALA A 420 4.24 -9.38 -17.42
C ALA A 420 4.67 -8.94 -18.83
N MET A 421 5.96 -8.93 -19.11
CA MET A 421 6.48 -8.50 -20.41
C MET A 421 6.27 -9.55 -21.50
N THR A 422 6.23 -10.83 -21.16
CA THR A 422 5.83 -11.90 -22.11
C THR A 422 4.39 -11.70 -22.59
N ALA A 423 3.47 -11.51 -21.65
CA ALA A 423 2.06 -11.25 -21.97
C ALA A 423 1.88 -9.90 -22.71
N PHE A 424 2.63 -8.89 -22.32
CA PHE A 424 2.61 -7.58 -22.97
C PHE A 424 3.04 -7.67 -24.45
N VAL A 425 4.13 -8.37 -24.75
CA VAL A 425 4.61 -8.57 -26.13
C VAL A 425 3.57 -9.39 -26.93
N ALA A 426 3.00 -10.43 -26.33
CA ALA A 426 1.96 -11.22 -26.98
C ALA A 426 0.71 -10.38 -27.34
N LYS A 427 0.41 -9.33 -26.55
CA LYS A 427 -0.74 -8.45 -26.78
C LYS A 427 -0.45 -7.33 -27.79
N TYR A 428 0.78 -6.78 -27.80
CA TYR A 428 1.08 -5.53 -28.50
C TYR A 428 2.12 -5.62 -29.61
N ALA A 429 2.90 -6.70 -29.70
CA ALA A 429 3.79 -6.93 -30.84
C ALA A 429 2.98 -7.60 -31.95
N GLU A 430 2.77 -6.85 -33.03
CA GLU A 430 2.22 -7.34 -34.29
C GLU A 430 3.32 -8.00 -35.14
#